data_69961d4cfe7f4763b099738d8837e9af
#
_entry.id   69961d4cfe7f4763b099738d8837e9af
#
_cell.length_a   1.000
_cell.length_b   1.000
_cell.length_c   1.000
_cell.angle_alpha   90.00
_cell.angle_beta   90.00
_cell.angle_gamma   90.00
#
_symmetry.space_group_name_H-M   'P 1'
#
loop_
_entity.id
_entity.type
_entity.pdbx_description
1 polymer ?
#
loop_
_entity_poly.entity_id
_entity_poly.type
_entity_poly.pdbx_seq_one_letter_code
_entity_poly.pdbx_strand_id
1 'polypeptide(L)'
;MKYYSTNGKAPIADLHKAVVKGLAEDRGLYMPEKINKLPKEFFDNIEKMSFQEIAYTVASAFFGEDVDPDALHDIVYDTLQFDCPVVNVKDNIYTLELFHGPTLAFKDVGARFMARLLQYFIKQENNHKEVNVLVATSGDTGSAVANGFLGVDGIHVYVLYPKGKVSPIQECQFTTLGKNITAIEVDGVFDDCQALVKNAFMDAELNEHMKLTSANSINVARFLPQAFYYFNAYARMKEIANTQHLSPNTQLVMCVPSGNFGNICAALFGHEMGLPIKRFIAANNANDIFYNYLQTGKYEPKPSKQTLANAMDVGDPSNFARIYDLYGKSHAKITSLISGATYSDEQIKATMRECYKDSGYILDPHGACGYQALKDGLQAGEVGVFCETAHPAKFKEKVDDILGIDVKIPERLAAFMRGQKQSVPMSKDFADFKDYLMHQ
;
A
#
# COMPACT_ATOMS: atom_id res chain seq x y z
N MET A 1 12.63 14.25 13.22
CA MET A 1 13.02 13.80 11.85
C MET A 1 12.71 14.89 10.84
N LYS A 2 13.61 15.17 9.92
CA LYS A 2 13.39 16.13 8.83
C LYS A 2 13.13 15.40 7.51
N TYR A 3 12.39 16.07 6.63
CA TYR A 3 11.97 15.52 5.34
C TYR A 3 12.31 16.51 4.23
N TYR A 4 12.89 16.01 3.15
CA TYR A 4 13.15 16.78 1.93
C TYR A 4 12.24 16.29 0.79
N SER A 5 12.13 17.07 -0.26
CA SER A 5 11.38 16.69 -1.47
C SER A 5 12.28 15.98 -2.47
N THR A 6 11.77 14.94 -3.12
CA THR A 6 12.45 14.25 -4.23
C THR A 6 12.78 15.19 -5.40
N ASN A 7 12.06 16.30 -5.57
CA ASN A 7 12.34 17.32 -6.58
C ASN A 7 13.36 18.37 -6.13
N GLY A 8 13.70 18.41 -4.83
CA GLY A 8 14.79 19.21 -4.27
C GLY A 8 14.61 20.72 -4.26
N LYS A 9 13.40 21.24 -4.55
CA LYS A 9 13.11 22.68 -4.62
C LYS A 9 12.19 23.17 -3.49
N ALA A 10 11.52 22.27 -2.79
CA ALA A 10 10.67 22.62 -1.66
C ALA A 10 11.49 22.80 -0.38
N PRO A 11 11.02 23.62 0.57
CA PRO A 11 11.64 23.73 1.88
C PRO A 11 11.66 22.39 2.63
N ILE A 12 12.67 22.21 3.49
CA ILE A 12 12.70 21.09 4.43
C ILE A 12 11.48 21.15 5.34
N ALA A 13 10.83 20.01 5.54
CA ALA A 13 9.65 19.85 6.38
C ALA A 13 9.96 19.01 7.62
N ASP A 14 9.20 19.21 8.69
CA ASP A 14 9.09 18.29 9.80
C ASP A 14 8.06 17.17 9.48
N LEU A 15 7.94 16.20 10.36
CA LEU A 15 6.98 15.10 10.18
C LEU A 15 5.54 15.63 10.13
N HIS A 16 5.16 16.57 11.01
CA HIS A 16 3.83 17.15 11.03
C HIS A 16 3.44 17.72 9.68
N LYS A 17 4.29 18.57 9.10
CA LYS A 17 4.06 19.16 7.77
C LYS A 17 4.01 18.09 6.68
N ALA A 18 4.92 17.12 6.70
CA ALA A 18 4.97 16.05 5.69
C ALA A 18 3.70 15.20 5.68
N VAL A 19 3.13 14.90 6.86
CA VAL A 19 1.89 14.11 7.00
C VAL A 19 0.66 14.95 6.63
N VAL A 20 0.56 16.17 7.17
CA VAL A 20 -0.62 17.01 6.96
C VAL A 20 -0.72 17.53 5.52
N LYS A 21 0.40 17.85 4.90
CA LYS A 21 0.44 18.26 3.47
C LYS A 21 0.39 17.07 2.52
N GLY A 22 1.07 15.98 2.83
CA GLY A 22 1.16 14.77 2.02
C GLY A 22 2.04 14.90 0.77
N LEU A 23 2.15 16.09 0.19
CA LEU A 23 2.93 16.39 -1.01
C LEU A 23 3.70 17.71 -0.80
N ALA A 24 4.94 17.77 -1.28
CA ALA A 24 5.77 18.99 -1.19
C ALA A 24 5.28 20.07 -2.15
N GLU A 25 5.65 21.32 -1.88
CA GLU A 25 5.23 22.49 -2.66
C GLU A 25 5.71 22.44 -4.12
N ASP A 26 6.83 21.76 -4.36
CA ASP A 26 7.40 21.53 -5.71
C ASP A 26 6.84 20.27 -6.40
N ARG A 27 5.78 19.66 -5.83
CA ARG A 27 5.16 18.41 -6.28
C ARG A 27 6.03 17.16 -6.12
N GLY A 28 7.17 17.28 -5.44
CA GLY A 28 8.00 16.13 -5.08
C GLY A 28 7.42 15.37 -3.89
N LEU A 29 7.88 14.15 -3.71
CA LEU A 29 7.48 13.32 -2.57
C LEU A 29 8.42 13.56 -1.40
N TYR A 30 7.86 13.58 -0.19
CA TYR A 30 8.68 13.69 1.01
C TYR A 30 9.50 12.42 1.27
N MET A 31 10.78 12.62 1.59
CA MET A 31 11.75 11.60 1.98
C MET A 31 12.39 12.00 3.31
N PRO A 32 12.57 11.06 4.27
CA PRO A 32 13.30 11.34 5.48
C PRO A 32 14.78 11.61 5.17
N GLU A 33 15.39 12.60 5.83
CA GLU A 33 16.82 12.93 5.63
C GLU A 33 17.75 11.79 6.02
N LYS A 34 17.31 10.93 6.93
CA LYS A 34 18.08 9.75 7.38
C LYS A 34 17.17 8.55 7.56
N ILE A 35 17.74 7.38 7.37
CA ILE A 35 17.12 6.10 7.71
C ILE A 35 17.96 5.49 8.84
N ASN A 36 17.37 5.39 10.02
CA ASN A 36 18.04 4.83 11.19
C ASN A 36 18.16 3.31 11.06
N LYS A 37 19.36 2.79 11.21
CA LYS A 37 19.56 1.33 11.30
C LYS A 37 19.09 0.80 12.64
N LEU A 38 18.47 -0.37 12.63
CA LEU A 38 18.09 -1.07 13.83
C LEU A 38 19.27 -1.89 14.37
N PRO A 39 19.37 -2.07 15.70
CA PRO A 39 20.48 -2.78 16.31
C PRO A 39 20.44 -4.28 16.00
N LYS A 40 21.62 -4.90 16.01
CA LYS A 40 21.76 -6.34 15.73
C LYS A 40 20.92 -7.21 16.69
N GLU A 41 20.87 -6.85 17.97
CA GLU A 41 20.07 -7.54 18.99
C GLU A 41 18.59 -7.63 18.64
N PHE A 42 18.04 -6.61 17.96
CA PHE A 42 16.66 -6.64 17.48
C PHE A 42 16.46 -7.79 16.49
N PHE A 43 17.33 -7.94 15.51
CA PHE A 43 17.24 -9.02 14.52
C PHE A 43 17.57 -10.39 15.10
N ASP A 44 18.45 -10.45 16.10
CA ASP A 44 18.82 -11.71 16.76
C ASP A 44 17.64 -12.30 17.55
N ASN A 45 16.71 -11.49 18.01
CA ASN A 45 15.57 -11.88 18.85
C ASN A 45 14.18 -11.65 18.23
N ILE A 46 14.12 -11.17 17.00
CA ILE A 46 12.86 -10.70 16.36
C ILE A 46 11.78 -11.79 16.27
N GLU A 47 12.16 -13.06 16.13
CA GLU A 47 11.22 -14.19 16.07
C GLU A 47 10.46 -14.42 17.37
N LYS A 48 10.93 -13.89 18.48
CA LYS A 48 10.29 -13.99 19.81
C LYS A 48 9.31 -12.84 20.06
N MET A 49 9.30 -11.85 19.20
CA MET A 49 8.50 -10.65 19.34
C MET A 49 7.14 -10.80 18.64
N SER A 50 6.10 -10.22 19.22
CA SER A 50 4.80 -10.05 18.57
C SER A 50 4.89 -9.06 17.40
N PHE A 51 3.90 -9.10 16.50
CA PHE A 51 3.85 -8.16 15.38
C PHE A 51 3.79 -6.70 15.86
N GLN A 52 3.03 -6.42 16.93
CA GLN A 52 2.94 -5.08 17.51
C GLN A 52 4.27 -4.60 18.10
N GLU A 53 5.00 -5.45 18.82
CA GLU A 53 6.32 -5.12 19.37
C GLU A 53 7.34 -4.83 18.26
N ILE A 54 7.36 -5.64 17.20
CA ILE A 54 8.17 -5.42 16.01
C ILE A 54 7.82 -4.07 15.37
N ALA A 55 6.54 -3.84 15.12
CA ALA A 55 6.05 -2.62 14.49
C ALA A 55 6.34 -1.37 15.33
N TYR A 56 6.22 -1.43 16.65
CA TYR A 56 6.56 -0.31 17.53
C TYR A 56 8.05 0.03 17.46
N THR A 57 8.93 -0.96 17.42
CA THR A 57 10.37 -0.74 17.25
C THR A 57 10.68 -0.06 15.92
N VAL A 58 10.07 -0.53 14.82
CA VAL A 58 10.25 0.06 13.49
C VAL A 58 9.64 1.46 13.42
N ALA A 59 8.44 1.65 13.98
CA ALA A 59 7.78 2.95 14.03
C ALA A 59 8.59 3.98 14.82
N SER A 60 9.21 3.56 15.93
CA SER A 60 10.06 4.43 16.75
C SER A 60 11.27 4.96 15.98
N ALA A 61 11.82 4.15 15.07
CA ALA A 61 12.93 4.58 14.20
C ALA A 61 12.53 5.65 13.18
N PHE A 62 11.27 5.66 12.75
CA PHE A 62 10.75 6.68 11.81
C PHE A 62 10.12 7.88 12.51
N PHE A 63 9.35 7.65 13.57
CA PHE A 63 8.43 8.64 14.15
C PHE A 63 8.77 9.03 15.58
N GLY A 64 9.66 8.30 16.27
CA GLY A 64 9.93 8.47 17.70
C GLY A 64 10.60 9.80 18.08
N GLU A 65 11.18 10.53 17.11
CA GLU A 65 11.71 11.88 17.36
C GLU A 65 10.60 12.96 17.41
N ASP A 66 9.43 12.68 16.83
CA ASP A 66 8.37 13.67 16.59
C ASP A 66 7.05 13.33 17.31
N VAL A 67 6.89 12.09 17.74
CA VAL A 67 5.68 11.59 18.39
C VAL A 67 6.00 11.09 19.78
N ASP A 68 5.18 11.48 20.74
CA ASP A 68 5.30 11.00 22.13
C ASP A 68 5.32 9.46 22.17
N PRO A 69 6.21 8.83 22.95
CA PRO A 69 6.36 7.37 22.96
C PRO A 69 5.08 6.60 23.31
N ASP A 70 4.29 7.09 24.27
CA ASP A 70 3.03 6.44 24.67
C ASP A 70 1.98 6.60 23.58
N ALA A 71 1.90 7.78 22.98
CA ALA A 71 1.02 8.03 21.83
C ALA A 71 1.39 7.16 20.62
N LEU A 72 2.67 7.01 20.32
CA LEU A 72 3.14 6.16 19.23
C LEU A 72 2.84 4.68 19.48
N HIS A 73 3.01 4.23 20.73
CA HIS A 73 2.62 2.89 21.16
C HIS A 73 1.13 2.66 20.89
N ASP A 74 0.27 3.55 21.36
CA ASP A 74 -1.18 3.43 21.18
C ASP A 74 -1.56 3.44 19.69
N ILE A 75 -0.95 4.30 18.88
CA ILE A 75 -1.17 4.35 17.42
C ILE A 75 -0.83 3.01 16.78
N VAL A 76 0.32 2.43 17.10
CA VAL A 76 0.76 1.15 16.53
C VAL A 76 -0.15 0.01 16.94
N TYR A 77 -0.44 -0.12 18.24
CA TYR A 77 -1.23 -1.23 18.76
C TYR A 77 -2.69 -1.16 18.33
N ASP A 78 -3.27 0.03 18.24
CA ASP A 78 -4.61 0.19 17.69
C ASP A 78 -4.66 -0.02 16.16
N THR A 79 -3.59 0.30 15.45
CA THR A 79 -3.47 0.00 14.02
C THR A 79 -3.46 -1.50 13.77
N LEU A 80 -2.68 -2.26 14.54
CA LEU A 80 -2.38 -3.68 14.30
C LEU A 80 -3.20 -4.60 15.23
N GLN A 81 -4.52 -4.56 15.11
CA GLN A 81 -5.44 -5.48 15.78
C GLN A 81 -5.69 -6.77 14.98
N PHE A 82 -4.87 -7.06 14.01
CA PHE A 82 -4.90 -8.23 13.14
C PHE A 82 -3.47 -8.64 12.81
N ASP A 83 -3.29 -9.89 12.44
CA ASP A 83 -1.99 -10.45 12.06
C ASP A 83 -1.74 -10.37 10.54
N CYS A 84 -0.48 -10.51 10.17
CA CYS A 84 -0.03 -10.72 8.80
C CYS A 84 0.82 -12.00 8.77
N PRO A 85 0.17 -13.18 8.75
CA PRO A 85 0.87 -14.46 8.86
C PRO A 85 1.65 -14.80 7.60
N VAL A 86 2.68 -15.61 7.78
CA VAL A 86 3.40 -16.26 6.68
C VAL A 86 2.94 -17.70 6.57
N VAL A 87 2.50 -18.09 5.39
CA VAL A 87 1.93 -19.41 5.09
C VAL A 87 2.74 -20.08 3.99
N ASN A 88 3.07 -21.37 4.17
CA ASN A 88 3.67 -22.15 3.08
C ASN A 88 2.64 -22.42 1.99
N VAL A 89 2.95 -22.11 0.75
CA VAL A 89 2.12 -22.41 -0.40
C VAL A 89 2.57 -23.69 -1.08
N LYS A 90 3.86 -23.79 -1.41
CA LYS A 90 4.45 -24.99 -2.01
C LYS A 90 5.98 -24.93 -1.92
N ASP A 91 6.59 -26.02 -1.52
CA ASP A 91 8.04 -26.18 -1.44
C ASP A 91 8.71 -25.01 -0.66
N ASN A 92 9.62 -24.28 -1.29
CA ASN A 92 10.32 -23.12 -0.74
C ASN A 92 9.61 -21.79 -1.03
N ILE A 93 8.34 -21.81 -1.41
CA ILE A 93 7.52 -20.61 -1.66
C ILE A 93 6.50 -20.45 -0.55
N TYR A 94 6.57 -19.29 0.10
CA TYR A 94 5.67 -18.84 1.16
C TYR A 94 4.94 -17.59 0.71
N THR A 95 3.82 -17.30 1.35
CA THR A 95 3.10 -16.05 1.18
C THR A 95 2.96 -15.31 2.49
N LEU A 96 3.13 -13.99 2.42
CA LEU A 96 2.75 -13.05 3.48
C LEU A 96 1.31 -12.63 3.22
N GLU A 97 0.37 -13.14 4.02
CA GLU A 97 -1.04 -12.81 3.90
C GLU A 97 -1.34 -11.45 4.52
N LEU A 98 -1.63 -10.46 3.70
CA LEU A 98 -1.87 -9.07 4.09
C LEU A 98 -3.36 -8.69 4.10
N PHE A 99 -4.25 -9.68 4.11
CA PHE A 99 -5.68 -9.49 3.95
C PHE A 99 -6.52 -9.81 5.21
N HIS A 100 -5.92 -9.81 6.38
CA HIS A 100 -6.62 -10.10 7.64
C HIS A 100 -7.14 -8.86 8.37
N GLY A 101 -6.89 -7.67 7.82
CA GLY A 101 -7.40 -6.41 8.34
C GLY A 101 -8.88 -6.16 8.00
N PRO A 102 -9.43 -5.00 8.42
CA PRO A 102 -10.86 -4.69 8.30
C PRO A 102 -11.40 -4.74 6.87
N THR A 103 -10.62 -4.35 5.88
CA THR A 103 -11.06 -4.31 4.48
C THR A 103 -10.46 -5.40 3.61
N LEU A 104 -9.75 -6.36 4.23
CA LEU A 104 -9.18 -7.53 3.56
C LEU A 104 -8.17 -7.16 2.47
N ALA A 105 -7.36 -6.12 2.70
CA ALA A 105 -6.27 -5.70 1.83
C ALA A 105 -5.07 -5.16 2.63
N PHE A 106 -3.87 -5.23 2.05
CA PHE A 106 -2.62 -4.78 2.68
C PHE A 106 -2.65 -3.30 3.09
N LYS A 107 -3.47 -2.52 2.42
CA LYS A 107 -3.60 -1.07 2.61
C LYS A 107 -4.19 -0.69 3.97
N ASP A 108 -4.82 -1.62 4.67
CA ASP A 108 -5.35 -1.40 6.01
C ASP A 108 -4.29 -0.91 7.00
N VAL A 109 -3.08 -1.47 6.96
CA VAL A 109 -1.99 -1.07 7.86
C VAL A 109 -1.66 0.42 7.71
N GLY A 110 -1.36 0.86 6.48
CA GLY A 110 -1.00 2.25 6.22
C GLY A 110 -2.16 3.23 6.44
N ALA A 111 -3.38 2.85 6.06
CA ALA A 111 -4.56 3.70 6.21
C ALA A 111 -4.92 3.92 7.70
N ARG A 112 -4.95 2.85 8.49
CA ARG A 112 -5.23 2.92 9.92
C ARG A 112 -4.16 3.71 10.67
N PHE A 113 -2.89 3.46 10.37
CA PHE A 113 -1.79 4.20 10.97
C PHE A 113 -1.85 5.70 10.66
N MET A 114 -2.03 6.04 9.38
CA MET A 114 -2.15 7.45 8.97
C MET A 114 -3.31 8.15 9.65
N ALA A 115 -4.48 7.52 9.75
CA ALA A 115 -5.64 8.11 10.39
C ALA A 115 -5.36 8.51 11.85
N ARG A 116 -4.69 7.65 12.59
CA ARG A 116 -4.34 7.87 13.99
C ARG A 116 -3.23 8.91 14.17
N LEU A 117 -2.22 8.84 13.33
CA LEU A 117 -1.13 9.82 13.35
C LEU A 117 -1.63 11.23 12.95
N LEU A 118 -2.48 11.32 11.94
CA LEU A 118 -3.07 12.59 11.53
C LEU A 118 -3.97 13.17 12.63
N GLN A 119 -4.78 12.34 13.29
CA GLN A 119 -5.58 12.77 14.44
C GLN A 119 -4.70 13.27 15.60
N TYR A 120 -3.58 12.59 15.87
CA TYR A 120 -2.62 13.01 16.90
C TYR A 120 -2.12 14.44 16.61
N PHE A 121 -1.72 14.74 15.39
CA PHE A 121 -1.26 16.07 15.00
C PHE A 121 -2.38 17.12 15.03
N ILE A 122 -3.58 16.79 14.56
CA ILE A 122 -4.73 17.71 14.59
C ILE A 122 -5.07 18.12 16.02
N LYS A 123 -5.03 17.19 16.98
CA LYS A 123 -5.28 17.50 18.39
C LYS A 123 -4.27 18.45 19.01
N GLN A 124 -3.06 18.53 18.47
CA GLN A 124 -2.02 19.46 18.91
C GLN A 124 -2.16 20.85 18.28
N GLU A 125 -2.91 20.97 17.20
CA GLU A 125 -3.14 22.26 16.55
C GLU A 125 -4.20 23.09 17.31
N ASN A 126 -3.91 24.40 17.49
CA ASN A 126 -4.85 25.32 18.15
C ASN A 126 -6.01 25.76 17.23
N ASN A 127 -5.93 25.44 15.95
CA ASN A 127 -7.00 25.71 15.00
C ASN A 127 -7.83 24.45 14.80
N HIS A 128 -9.09 24.48 15.13
CA HIS A 128 -10.01 23.36 14.98
C HIS A 128 -10.57 23.23 13.54
N LYS A 129 -9.79 23.60 12.52
CA LYS A 129 -10.20 23.39 11.13
C LYS A 129 -10.16 21.91 10.77
N GLU A 130 -11.29 21.43 10.27
CA GLU A 130 -11.39 20.06 9.75
C GLU A 130 -10.39 19.83 8.62
N VAL A 131 -9.75 18.67 8.64
CA VAL A 131 -8.87 18.21 7.56
C VAL A 131 -9.68 17.37 6.58
N ASN A 132 -9.63 17.74 5.31
CA ASN A 132 -10.32 17.05 4.24
C ASN A 132 -9.35 16.16 3.47
N VAL A 133 -9.55 14.86 3.58
CA VAL A 133 -8.75 13.85 2.90
C VAL A 133 -9.37 13.57 1.54
N LEU A 134 -8.62 13.79 0.48
CA LEU A 134 -9.00 13.40 -0.88
C LEU A 134 -8.25 12.13 -1.27
N VAL A 135 -8.98 11.14 -1.78
CA VAL A 135 -8.40 9.90 -2.26
C VAL A 135 -9.06 9.44 -3.56
N ALA A 136 -8.25 9.26 -4.61
CA ALA A 136 -8.69 8.59 -5.83
C ALA A 136 -8.43 7.09 -5.68
N THR A 137 -9.38 6.25 -6.09
CA THR A 137 -9.29 4.82 -5.91
C THR A 137 -9.77 4.01 -7.11
N SER A 138 -9.12 2.86 -7.33
CA SER A 138 -9.62 1.78 -8.17
C SER A 138 -10.31 0.66 -7.37
N GLY A 139 -10.46 0.84 -6.03
CA GLY A 139 -11.12 -0.08 -5.12
C GLY A 139 -10.49 -0.18 -3.74
N ASP A 140 -9.37 -0.89 -3.59
CA ASP A 140 -8.77 -1.22 -2.29
C ASP A 140 -8.25 -0.01 -1.50
N THR A 141 -7.67 0.97 -2.18
CA THR A 141 -7.20 2.20 -1.49
C THR A 141 -8.35 2.95 -0.84
N GLY A 142 -9.44 3.17 -1.59
CA GLY A 142 -10.64 3.84 -1.06
C GLY A 142 -11.28 3.06 0.07
N SER A 143 -11.37 1.74 -0.05
CA SER A 143 -11.88 0.86 1.00
C SER A 143 -11.09 0.99 2.30
N ALA A 144 -9.76 0.89 2.21
CA ALA A 144 -8.88 0.96 3.38
C ALA A 144 -8.88 2.35 4.02
N VAL A 145 -8.83 3.42 3.21
CA VAL A 145 -8.86 4.80 3.70
C VAL A 145 -10.20 5.11 4.36
N ALA A 146 -11.31 4.82 3.70
CA ALA A 146 -12.63 5.07 4.25
C ALA A 146 -12.83 4.35 5.60
N ASN A 147 -12.42 3.09 5.72
CA ASN A 147 -12.52 2.35 6.97
C ASN A 147 -11.53 2.82 8.02
N GLY A 148 -10.29 3.11 7.65
CA GLY A 148 -9.25 3.57 8.57
C GLY A 148 -9.58 4.92 9.21
N PHE A 149 -10.25 5.80 8.47
CA PHE A 149 -10.65 7.14 8.93
C PHE A 149 -12.10 7.24 9.43
N LEU A 150 -12.88 6.16 9.37
CA LEU A 150 -14.29 6.17 9.77
C LEU A 150 -14.45 6.61 11.23
N GLY A 151 -15.20 7.68 11.44
CA GLY A 151 -15.49 8.21 12.77
C GLY A 151 -14.31 8.91 13.45
N VAL A 152 -13.25 9.23 12.73
CA VAL A 152 -12.11 9.99 13.27
C VAL A 152 -12.48 11.47 13.32
N ASP A 153 -12.50 12.03 14.53
CA ASP A 153 -12.85 13.43 14.76
C ASP A 153 -11.90 14.40 14.07
N GLY A 154 -12.47 15.46 13.49
CA GLY A 154 -11.72 16.52 12.82
C GLY A 154 -11.22 16.15 11.42
N ILE A 155 -11.66 15.01 10.87
CA ILE A 155 -11.30 14.57 9.53
C ILE A 155 -12.54 14.20 8.73
N HIS A 156 -12.66 14.72 7.51
CA HIS A 156 -13.61 14.27 6.50
C HIS A 156 -12.88 13.62 5.32
N VAL A 157 -13.42 12.54 4.76
CA VAL A 157 -12.82 11.80 3.65
C VAL A 157 -13.74 11.82 2.44
N TYR A 158 -13.19 12.24 1.31
CA TYR A 158 -13.82 12.16 -0.01
C TYR A 158 -13.14 11.09 -0.83
N VAL A 159 -13.88 10.02 -1.16
CA VAL A 159 -13.39 8.89 -1.95
C VAL A 159 -13.91 9.02 -3.38
N LEU A 160 -13.02 9.37 -4.31
CA LEU A 160 -13.36 9.50 -5.73
C LEU A 160 -13.08 8.17 -6.44
N TYR A 161 -14.09 7.62 -7.10
CA TYR A 161 -13.96 6.35 -7.82
C TYR A 161 -14.68 6.41 -9.19
N PRO A 162 -14.18 5.66 -10.18
CA PRO A 162 -14.76 5.65 -11.52
C PRO A 162 -16.02 4.81 -11.56
N LYS A 163 -17.13 5.39 -12.03
CA LYS A 163 -18.45 4.76 -12.15
C LYS A 163 -18.38 3.45 -12.94
N GLY A 164 -18.85 2.35 -12.34
CA GLY A 164 -18.93 1.05 -12.98
C GLY A 164 -17.57 0.37 -13.28
N LYS A 165 -16.46 0.91 -12.76
CA LYS A 165 -15.10 0.37 -12.98
C LYS A 165 -14.50 -0.32 -11.75
N VAL A 166 -15.16 -0.21 -10.61
CA VAL A 166 -14.78 -0.87 -9.34
C VAL A 166 -15.66 -2.09 -9.15
N SER A 167 -15.13 -3.18 -8.61
CA SER A 167 -15.96 -4.36 -8.34
C SER A 167 -17.07 -4.01 -7.32
N PRO A 168 -18.28 -4.60 -7.43
CA PRO A 168 -19.38 -4.31 -6.51
C PRO A 168 -19.00 -4.55 -5.04
N ILE A 169 -18.18 -5.57 -4.79
CA ILE A 169 -17.70 -5.91 -3.44
C ILE A 169 -16.75 -4.85 -2.89
N GLN A 170 -15.83 -4.34 -3.70
CA GLN A 170 -14.94 -3.24 -3.28
C GLN A 170 -15.72 -1.93 -3.10
N GLU A 171 -16.65 -1.65 -4.00
CA GLU A 171 -17.46 -0.41 -3.96
C GLU A 171 -18.26 -0.31 -2.66
N CYS A 172 -18.90 -1.39 -2.22
CA CYS A 172 -19.70 -1.35 -0.99
C CYS A 172 -18.86 -1.06 0.28
N GLN A 173 -17.55 -1.31 0.26
CA GLN A 173 -16.68 -1.07 1.39
C GLN A 173 -16.46 0.42 1.70
N PHE A 174 -16.75 1.33 0.78
CA PHE A 174 -16.66 2.78 1.02
C PHE A 174 -17.95 3.55 0.71
N THR A 175 -18.90 2.95 0.02
CA THR A 175 -20.17 3.62 -0.30
C THR A 175 -21.27 3.40 0.74
N THR A 176 -21.06 2.53 1.71
CA THR A 176 -22.08 2.17 2.71
C THR A 176 -21.79 2.70 4.11
N LEU A 177 -20.75 3.50 4.30
CA LEU A 177 -20.24 3.90 5.61
C LEU A 177 -20.94 5.14 6.17
N GLY A 178 -21.18 6.17 5.35
CA GLY A 178 -21.71 7.45 5.83
C GLY A 178 -20.76 8.15 6.84
N LYS A 179 -21.32 8.85 7.81
CA LYS A 179 -20.59 9.64 8.81
C LYS A 179 -19.66 10.66 8.12
N ASN A 180 -18.38 10.64 8.46
CA ASN A 180 -17.34 11.50 7.90
C ASN A 180 -16.76 11.01 6.57
N ILE A 181 -17.43 10.05 5.89
CA ILE A 181 -16.99 9.49 4.61
C ILE A 181 -18.01 9.85 3.52
N THR A 182 -17.55 10.49 2.46
CA THR A 182 -18.33 10.80 1.27
C THR A 182 -17.73 10.09 0.06
N ALA A 183 -18.50 9.20 -0.55
CA ALA A 183 -18.13 8.55 -1.80
C ALA A 183 -18.57 9.40 -2.99
N ILE A 184 -17.67 9.68 -3.92
CA ILE A 184 -17.92 10.47 -5.12
C ILE A 184 -17.77 9.59 -6.35
N GLU A 185 -18.87 9.33 -7.03
CA GLU A 185 -18.95 8.50 -8.23
C GLU A 185 -18.69 9.35 -9.46
N VAL A 186 -17.51 9.23 -10.03
CA VAL A 186 -17.06 10.05 -11.17
C VAL A 186 -17.43 9.37 -12.49
N ASP A 187 -18.10 10.11 -13.37
CA ASP A 187 -18.38 9.64 -14.74
C ASP A 187 -17.13 9.74 -15.62
N GLY A 188 -16.23 8.79 -15.44
CA GLY A 188 -14.91 8.76 -16.08
C GLY A 188 -14.15 7.48 -15.76
N VAL A 189 -12.82 7.57 -15.86
CA VAL A 189 -11.87 6.51 -15.55
C VAL A 189 -11.04 6.87 -14.33
N PHE A 190 -10.22 5.94 -13.84
CA PHE A 190 -9.39 6.20 -12.64
C PHE A 190 -8.46 7.41 -12.81
N ASP A 191 -7.88 7.61 -14.00
CA ASP A 191 -7.03 8.77 -14.29
C ASP A 191 -7.79 10.11 -14.16
N ASP A 192 -9.09 10.13 -14.49
CA ASP A 192 -9.94 11.31 -14.27
C ASP A 192 -10.12 11.59 -12.77
N CYS A 193 -10.32 10.56 -11.96
CA CYS A 193 -10.38 10.70 -10.50
C CYS A 193 -9.08 11.27 -9.93
N GLN A 194 -7.94 10.77 -10.39
CA GLN A 194 -6.63 11.29 -9.99
C GLN A 194 -6.43 12.74 -10.42
N ALA A 195 -6.88 13.10 -11.63
CA ALA A 195 -6.78 14.47 -12.14
C ALA A 195 -7.59 15.44 -11.29
N LEU A 196 -8.82 15.07 -10.89
CA LEU A 196 -9.66 15.89 -9.99
C LEU A 196 -8.95 16.15 -8.65
N VAL A 197 -8.37 15.11 -8.05
CA VAL A 197 -7.62 15.24 -6.78
C VAL A 197 -6.39 16.13 -6.95
N LYS A 198 -5.58 15.92 -8.00
CA LYS A 198 -4.39 16.75 -8.28
C LYS A 198 -4.76 18.21 -8.50
N ASN A 199 -5.83 18.46 -9.26
CA ASN A 199 -6.29 19.82 -9.52
C ASN A 199 -6.76 20.51 -8.25
N ALA A 200 -7.45 19.79 -7.34
CA ALA A 200 -7.84 20.33 -6.04
C ALA A 200 -6.63 20.79 -5.20
N PHE A 201 -5.56 19.99 -5.17
CA PHE A 201 -4.32 20.39 -4.47
C PHE A 201 -3.62 21.60 -5.10
N MET A 202 -3.86 21.87 -6.36
CA MET A 202 -3.24 22.99 -7.10
C MET A 202 -4.10 24.25 -7.10
N ASP A 203 -5.38 24.16 -6.71
CA ASP A 203 -6.29 25.30 -6.73
C ASP A 203 -6.11 26.16 -5.47
N ALA A 204 -5.63 27.41 -5.64
CA ALA A 204 -5.33 28.30 -4.53
C ALA A 204 -6.58 28.65 -3.72
N GLU A 205 -7.69 28.98 -4.39
CA GLU A 205 -8.94 29.36 -3.74
C GLU A 205 -9.50 28.21 -2.88
N LEU A 206 -9.49 27.00 -3.40
CA LEU A 206 -9.93 25.82 -2.67
C LEU A 206 -9.05 25.54 -1.45
N ASN A 207 -7.72 25.70 -1.56
CA ASN A 207 -6.77 25.51 -0.45
C ASN A 207 -6.83 26.62 0.61
N GLU A 208 -7.36 27.80 0.28
CA GLU A 208 -7.71 28.84 1.26
C GLU A 208 -9.02 28.50 2.00
N HIS A 209 -9.98 27.93 1.28
CA HIS A 209 -11.30 27.56 1.79
C HIS A 209 -11.22 26.38 2.76
N MET A 210 -10.53 25.29 2.38
CA MET A 210 -10.46 24.05 3.16
C MET A 210 -9.03 23.49 3.24
N LYS A 211 -8.74 22.80 4.35
CA LYS A 211 -7.45 22.15 4.57
C LYS A 211 -7.46 20.79 3.89
N LEU A 212 -6.69 20.63 2.83
CA LEU A 212 -6.64 19.41 2.02
C LEU A 212 -5.40 18.57 2.33
N THR A 213 -5.56 17.25 2.35
CA THR A 213 -4.46 16.28 2.35
C THR A 213 -4.80 15.06 1.49
N SER A 214 -3.77 14.31 1.10
CA SER A 214 -3.93 13.06 0.35
C SER A 214 -3.65 11.85 1.24
N ALA A 215 -4.50 10.83 1.14
CA ALA A 215 -4.27 9.53 1.76
C ALA A 215 -3.77 8.48 0.77
N ASN A 216 -3.30 8.83 -0.40
CA ASN A 216 -2.61 7.91 -1.31
C ASN A 216 -1.19 7.58 -0.83
N SER A 217 -0.53 6.61 -1.45
CA SER A 217 0.81 6.13 -1.06
C SER A 217 1.94 7.16 -1.22
N ILE A 218 1.64 8.33 -1.77
CA ILE A 218 2.55 9.47 -1.79
C ILE A 218 2.79 10.07 -0.40
N ASN A 219 1.85 9.93 0.52
CA ASN A 219 1.98 10.40 1.90
C ASN A 219 2.88 9.48 2.72
N VAL A 220 3.85 10.06 3.45
CA VAL A 220 4.81 9.31 4.28
C VAL A 220 4.12 8.47 5.36
N ALA A 221 3.01 8.95 5.92
CA ALA A 221 2.23 8.21 6.91
C ALA A 221 1.49 7.00 6.33
N ARG A 222 1.37 6.91 5.00
CA ARG A 222 0.74 5.79 4.29
C ARG A 222 1.72 4.72 3.88
N PHE A 223 2.90 5.07 3.38
CA PHE A 223 3.84 4.05 2.89
C PHE A 223 4.80 3.55 3.96
N LEU A 224 5.35 4.41 4.84
CA LEU A 224 6.33 3.99 5.86
C LEU A 224 5.82 2.86 6.78
N PRO A 225 4.56 2.90 7.30
CA PRO A 225 4.05 1.83 8.14
C PRO A 225 3.96 0.46 7.46
N GLN A 226 3.96 0.41 6.15
CA GLN A 226 3.99 -0.84 5.40
C GLN A 226 5.30 -1.61 5.62
N ALA A 227 6.37 -0.95 6.08
CA ALA A 227 7.58 -1.63 6.49
C ALA A 227 7.33 -2.66 7.60
N PHE A 228 6.37 -2.43 8.49
CA PHE A 228 6.08 -3.27 9.66
C PHE A 228 5.88 -4.74 9.30
N TYR A 229 5.07 -5.03 8.30
CA TYR A 229 4.77 -6.40 7.95
C TYR A 229 5.92 -7.13 7.24
N TYR A 230 6.87 -6.43 6.66
CA TYR A 230 8.08 -7.08 6.11
C TYR A 230 9.04 -7.51 7.22
N PHE A 231 9.18 -6.72 8.28
CA PHE A 231 9.92 -7.15 9.48
C PHE A 231 9.23 -8.33 10.15
N ASN A 232 7.90 -8.31 10.24
CA ASN A 232 7.13 -9.44 10.76
C ASN A 232 7.31 -10.69 9.88
N ALA A 233 7.30 -10.55 8.56
CA ALA A 233 7.56 -11.66 7.64
C ALA A 233 8.94 -12.29 7.87
N TYR A 234 9.97 -11.47 8.04
CA TYR A 234 11.30 -11.95 8.38
C TYR A 234 11.31 -12.70 9.72
N ALA A 235 10.66 -12.17 10.75
CA ALA A 235 10.53 -12.80 12.05
C ALA A 235 9.85 -14.18 11.95
N ARG A 236 8.75 -14.28 11.24
CA ARG A 236 8.05 -15.56 11.03
C ARG A 236 8.86 -16.53 10.20
N MET A 237 9.56 -16.07 9.17
CA MET A 237 10.47 -16.94 8.39
C MET A 237 11.64 -17.45 9.22
N LYS A 238 12.18 -16.64 10.12
CA LYS A 238 13.23 -17.06 11.06
C LYS A 238 12.71 -18.13 12.03
N GLU A 239 11.50 -17.99 12.55
CA GLU A 239 10.85 -18.99 13.39
C GLU A 239 10.63 -20.30 12.61
N ILE A 240 10.14 -20.24 11.36
CA ILE A 240 9.98 -21.39 10.48
C ILE A 240 11.32 -22.08 10.23
N ALA A 241 12.38 -21.32 9.95
CA ALA A 241 13.72 -21.86 9.72
C ALA A 241 14.24 -22.62 10.94
N ASN A 242 14.03 -22.10 12.14
CA ASN A 242 14.43 -22.73 13.39
C ASN A 242 13.67 -24.03 13.68
N THR A 243 12.37 -24.08 13.35
CA THR A 243 11.49 -25.24 13.62
C THR A 243 11.56 -26.32 12.55
N GLN A 244 11.75 -25.93 11.29
CA GLN A 244 11.80 -26.86 10.15
C GLN A 244 13.22 -27.21 9.73
N HIS A 245 14.23 -26.77 10.50
CA HIS A 245 15.65 -27.05 10.23
C HIS A 245 16.10 -26.66 8.82
N LEU A 246 15.62 -25.51 8.31
CA LEU A 246 16.16 -24.96 7.07
C LEU A 246 17.67 -24.72 7.19
N SER A 247 18.39 -24.86 6.09
CA SER A 247 19.83 -24.62 6.10
C SER A 247 20.15 -23.23 6.68
N PRO A 248 21.15 -23.10 7.57
CA PRO A 248 21.59 -21.81 8.10
C PRO A 248 21.98 -20.79 7.01
N ASN A 249 22.29 -21.29 5.81
CA ASN A 249 22.67 -20.46 4.66
C ASN A 249 21.49 -20.11 3.74
N THR A 250 20.26 -20.47 4.12
CA THR A 250 19.06 -20.15 3.34
C THR A 250 18.86 -18.64 3.27
N GLN A 251 18.73 -18.11 2.06
CA GLN A 251 18.61 -16.68 1.81
C GLN A 251 17.17 -16.31 1.45
N LEU A 252 16.63 -15.29 2.11
CA LEU A 252 15.27 -14.83 1.91
C LEU A 252 15.18 -13.87 0.72
N VAL A 253 14.27 -14.18 -0.20
CA VAL A 253 13.86 -13.33 -1.33
C VAL A 253 12.45 -12.86 -1.07
N MET A 254 12.20 -11.54 -1.17
CA MET A 254 10.88 -10.95 -1.03
C MET A 254 10.34 -10.56 -2.41
N CYS A 255 9.17 -11.07 -2.76
CA CYS A 255 8.48 -10.72 -4.00
C CYS A 255 7.25 -9.88 -3.69
N VAL A 256 7.14 -8.71 -4.32
CA VAL A 256 6.09 -7.74 -4.03
C VAL A 256 5.33 -7.41 -5.31
N PRO A 257 4.05 -7.84 -5.41
CA PRO A 257 3.15 -7.32 -6.44
C PRO A 257 2.94 -5.82 -6.22
N SER A 258 3.31 -5.01 -7.20
CA SER A 258 3.36 -3.56 -7.04
C SER A 258 2.70 -2.82 -8.21
N GLY A 259 1.84 -1.86 -7.89
CA GLY A 259 1.25 -0.92 -8.84
C GLY A 259 1.87 0.46 -8.72
N ASN A 260 1.60 1.17 -7.63
CA ASN A 260 2.15 2.50 -7.35
C ASN A 260 3.47 2.47 -6.58
N PHE A 261 3.97 1.28 -6.27
CA PHE A 261 5.27 0.99 -5.64
C PHE A 261 5.47 1.51 -4.21
N GLY A 262 4.42 1.95 -3.55
CA GLY A 262 4.48 2.32 -2.12
C GLY A 262 4.85 1.15 -1.21
N ASN A 263 4.27 -0.02 -1.48
CA ASN A 263 4.51 -1.23 -0.69
C ASN A 263 5.94 -1.75 -0.81
N ILE A 264 6.48 -1.89 -2.02
CA ILE A 264 7.88 -2.31 -2.19
C ILE A 264 8.86 -1.23 -1.69
N CYS A 265 8.54 0.05 -1.88
CA CYS A 265 9.32 1.15 -1.35
C CYS A 265 9.50 1.03 0.17
N ALA A 266 8.44 0.69 0.90
CA ALA A 266 8.52 0.43 2.34
C ALA A 266 9.44 -0.75 2.70
N ALA A 267 9.41 -1.83 1.90
CA ALA A 267 10.33 -2.96 2.07
C ALA A 267 11.79 -2.56 1.86
N LEU A 268 12.05 -1.70 0.86
CA LEU A 268 13.39 -1.17 0.59
C LEU A 268 13.90 -0.27 1.73
N PHE A 269 13.04 0.54 2.32
CA PHE A 269 13.36 1.29 3.54
C PHE A 269 13.71 0.35 4.69
N GLY A 270 12.94 -0.73 4.86
CA GLY A 270 13.28 -1.79 5.83
C GLY A 270 14.66 -2.40 5.58
N HIS A 271 15.01 -2.66 4.32
CA HIS A 271 16.33 -3.16 3.95
C HIS A 271 17.45 -2.17 4.34
N GLU A 272 17.26 -0.88 4.10
CA GLU A 272 18.19 0.17 4.53
C GLU A 272 18.31 0.28 6.06
N MET A 273 17.26 -0.11 6.80
CA MET A 273 17.27 -0.20 8.27
C MET A 273 18.01 -1.45 8.78
N GLY A 274 18.42 -2.35 7.91
CA GLY A 274 19.15 -3.59 8.24
C GLY A 274 18.33 -4.87 8.11
N LEU A 275 17.09 -4.83 7.61
CA LEU A 275 16.26 -6.03 7.39
C LEU A 275 16.98 -7.01 6.46
N PRO A 276 17.27 -8.26 6.92
CA PRO A 276 18.13 -9.20 6.20
C PRO A 276 17.39 -9.92 5.05
N ILE A 277 17.07 -9.19 4.01
CA ILE A 277 16.53 -9.71 2.77
C ILE A 277 17.60 -9.64 1.70
N LYS A 278 17.87 -10.77 1.03
CA LYS A 278 18.91 -10.85 0.02
C LYS A 278 18.65 -9.96 -1.19
N ARG A 279 17.42 -10.03 -1.71
CA ARG A 279 16.98 -9.30 -2.88
C ARG A 279 15.46 -9.24 -2.97
N PHE A 280 14.98 -8.37 -3.84
CA PHE A 280 13.56 -8.16 -4.07
C PHE A 280 13.19 -8.51 -5.53
N ILE A 281 11.96 -8.95 -5.71
CA ILE A 281 11.35 -9.09 -7.03
C ILE A 281 10.12 -8.19 -7.06
N ALA A 282 10.09 -7.22 -7.98
CA ALA A 282 8.91 -6.42 -8.26
C ALA A 282 8.08 -7.15 -9.31
N ALA A 283 6.91 -7.65 -8.90
CA ALA A 283 6.00 -8.35 -9.79
C ALA A 283 4.93 -7.38 -10.33
N ASN A 284 4.78 -7.34 -11.66
CA ASN A 284 3.83 -6.49 -12.36
C ASN A 284 2.84 -7.32 -13.19
N ASN A 285 1.70 -6.73 -13.50
CA ASN A 285 0.82 -7.16 -14.57
C ASN A 285 1.34 -6.63 -15.92
N ALA A 286 0.47 -6.49 -16.92
CA ALA A 286 0.85 -5.97 -18.25
C ALA A 286 1.24 -4.46 -18.22
N ASN A 287 1.11 -3.78 -17.10
CA ASN A 287 1.62 -2.43 -16.89
C ASN A 287 3.08 -2.53 -16.42
N ASP A 288 3.98 -2.58 -17.35
CA ASP A 288 5.36 -3.03 -17.23
C ASP A 288 6.40 -1.88 -17.15
N ILE A 289 5.98 -0.70 -16.72
CA ILE A 289 6.82 0.51 -16.71
C ILE A 289 8.11 0.30 -15.92
N PHE A 290 7.99 -0.20 -14.69
CA PHE A 290 9.15 -0.43 -13.82
C PHE A 290 10.00 -1.61 -14.34
N TYR A 291 9.36 -2.68 -14.82
CA TYR A 291 10.08 -3.79 -15.46
C TYR A 291 10.97 -3.32 -16.62
N ASN A 292 10.41 -2.51 -17.51
CA ASN A 292 11.17 -1.95 -18.64
C ASN A 292 12.30 -1.03 -18.17
N TYR A 293 12.05 -0.23 -17.12
CA TYR A 293 13.12 0.56 -16.50
C TYR A 293 14.28 -0.31 -15.99
N LEU A 294 13.98 -1.42 -15.31
CA LEU A 294 15.02 -2.34 -14.85
C LEU A 294 15.86 -2.90 -16.00
N GLN A 295 15.22 -3.19 -17.15
CA GLN A 295 15.90 -3.72 -18.33
C GLN A 295 16.73 -2.66 -19.08
N THR A 296 16.24 -1.42 -19.15
CA THR A 296 16.76 -0.41 -20.08
C THR A 296 17.46 0.77 -19.39
N GLY A 297 17.20 1.01 -18.11
CA GLY A 297 17.62 2.22 -17.41
C GLY A 297 16.80 3.46 -17.76
N LYS A 298 15.76 3.33 -18.60
CA LYS A 298 14.89 4.44 -19.03
C LYS A 298 13.53 4.30 -18.38
N TYR A 299 13.10 5.32 -17.68
CA TYR A 299 11.77 5.41 -17.09
C TYR A 299 10.83 6.12 -18.07
N GLU A 300 9.89 5.37 -18.63
CA GLU A 300 8.97 5.83 -19.68
C GLU A 300 7.52 5.52 -19.29
N PRO A 301 6.84 6.45 -18.59
CA PRO A 301 5.42 6.31 -18.28
C PRO A 301 4.56 6.11 -19.53
N LYS A 302 3.52 5.29 -19.42
CA LYS A 302 2.57 4.98 -20.49
C LYS A 302 1.15 5.01 -19.93
N PRO A 303 0.12 5.22 -20.77
CA PRO A 303 -1.26 5.02 -20.34
C PRO A 303 -1.45 3.62 -19.75
N SER A 304 -2.17 3.52 -18.64
CA SER A 304 -2.44 2.23 -17.99
C SER A 304 -3.34 1.34 -18.86
N LYS A 305 -3.08 0.03 -18.79
CA LYS A 305 -3.92 -1.00 -19.40
C LYS A 305 -4.77 -1.65 -18.32
N GLN A 306 -6.03 -1.87 -18.61
CA GLN A 306 -6.95 -2.60 -17.71
C GLN A 306 -6.60 -4.09 -17.72
N THR A 307 -6.45 -4.67 -16.51
CA THR A 307 -6.11 -6.09 -16.30
C THR A 307 -6.96 -6.75 -15.22
N LEU A 308 -6.80 -8.05 -15.05
CA LEU A 308 -7.39 -8.80 -13.93
C LEU A 308 -6.88 -8.32 -12.58
N ALA A 309 -5.60 -7.97 -12.49
CA ALA A 309 -4.96 -7.46 -11.29
C ALA A 309 -5.04 -5.93 -11.24
N ASN A 310 -6.25 -5.40 -11.14
CA ASN A 310 -6.58 -3.99 -11.40
C ASN A 310 -5.89 -2.97 -10.48
N ALA A 311 -5.53 -3.35 -9.27
CA ALA A 311 -4.81 -2.45 -8.34
C ALA A 311 -3.37 -2.14 -8.82
N MET A 312 -2.86 -2.89 -9.78
CA MET A 312 -1.57 -2.66 -10.44
C MET A 312 -1.72 -2.03 -11.84
N ASP A 313 -2.91 -1.58 -12.24
CA ASP A 313 -3.16 -0.84 -13.49
C ASP A 313 -2.68 0.60 -13.35
N VAL A 314 -1.37 0.76 -13.30
CA VAL A 314 -0.69 2.05 -13.08
C VAL A 314 0.35 2.25 -14.18
N GLY A 315 0.19 3.34 -14.92
CA GLY A 315 1.07 3.71 -16.03
C GLY A 315 2.23 4.65 -15.64
N ASP A 316 2.16 5.24 -14.46
CA ASP A 316 3.18 6.14 -13.91
C ASP A 316 3.28 5.95 -12.39
N PRO A 317 4.02 4.94 -11.92
CA PRO A 317 4.17 4.64 -10.50
C PRO A 317 4.78 5.80 -9.71
N SER A 318 4.00 6.48 -8.87
CA SER A 318 4.43 7.69 -8.15
C SER A 318 5.64 7.43 -7.25
N ASN A 319 5.74 6.27 -6.62
CA ASN A 319 6.85 5.95 -5.72
C ASN A 319 8.14 5.53 -6.44
N PHE A 320 8.15 5.47 -7.77
CA PHE A 320 9.40 5.37 -8.52
C PHE A 320 10.39 6.47 -8.14
N ALA A 321 9.90 7.69 -7.96
CA ALA A 321 10.73 8.82 -7.53
C ALA A 321 11.46 8.56 -6.20
N ARG A 322 10.79 7.90 -5.24
CA ARG A 322 11.40 7.52 -3.95
C ARG A 322 12.45 6.43 -4.11
N ILE A 323 12.17 5.38 -4.89
CA ILE A 323 13.14 4.31 -5.15
C ILE A 323 14.37 4.86 -5.84
N TYR A 324 14.17 5.71 -6.85
CA TYR A 324 15.24 6.33 -7.60
C TYR A 324 16.12 7.23 -6.73
N ASP A 325 15.49 8.02 -5.87
CA ASP A 325 16.20 8.89 -4.92
C ASP A 325 16.93 8.09 -3.84
N LEU A 326 16.30 7.06 -3.26
CA LEU A 326 16.86 6.19 -2.22
C LEU A 326 18.21 5.57 -2.62
N TYR A 327 18.35 5.21 -3.88
CA TYR A 327 19.57 4.60 -4.44
C TYR A 327 20.45 5.59 -5.20
N GLY A 328 20.31 6.89 -4.89
CA GLY A 328 21.15 7.95 -5.46
C GLY A 328 21.03 8.09 -6.97
N LYS A 329 19.84 7.82 -7.51
CA LYS A 329 19.53 7.89 -8.94
C LYS A 329 20.35 6.91 -9.81
N SER A 330 20.83 5.83 -9.20
CA SER A 330 21.68 4.84 -9.85
C SER A 330 20.90 3.59 -10.28
N HIS A 331 20.71 3.41 -11.58
CA HIS A 331 20.13 2.20 -12.15
C HIS A 331 20.92 0.93 -11.73
N ALA A 332 22.23 1.00 -11.72
CA ALA A 332 23.09 -0.14 -11.32
C ALA A 332 22.84 -0.56 -9.85
N LYS A 333 22.68 0.38 -8.92
CA LYS A 333 22.35 0.07 -7.52
C LYS A 333 20.96 -0.55 -7.40
N ILE A 334 19.98 -0.01 -8.12
CA ILE A 334 18.62 -0.54 -8.12
C ILE A 334 18.60 -1.98 -8.64
N THR A 335 19.21 -2.24 -9.79
CA THR A 335 19.21 -3.57 -10.42
C THR A 335 20.09 -4.58 -9.70
N SER A 336 21.04 -4.15 -8.86
CA SER A 336 21.80 -5.06 -8.00
C SER A 336 20.96 -5.68 -6.88
N LEU A 337 19.84 -5.02 -6.51
CA LEU A 337 18.98 -5.44 -5.41
C LEU A 337 17.58 -5.88 -5.88
N ILE A 338 17.07 -5.29 -6.95
CA ILE A 338 15.69 -5.49 -7.42
C ILE A 338 15.71 -6.06 -8.82
N SER A 339 15.07 -7.22 -9.00
CA SER A 339 14.68 -7.75 -10.29
C SER A 339 13.19 -7.56 -10.52
N GLY A 340 12.72 -7.73 -11.75
CA GLY A 340 11.33 -7.55 -12.13
C GLY A 340 10.75 -8.75 -12.85
N ALA A 341 9.43 -8.86 -12.80
CA ALA A 341 8.65 -9.81 -13.58
C ALA A 341 7.35 -9.14 -14.03
N THR A 342 6.84 -9.54 -15.19
CA THR A 342 5.58 -9.03 -15.74
C THR A 342 4.78 -10.16 -16.35
N TYR A 343 3.46 -10.14 -16.14
CA TYR A 343 2.56 -11.23 -16.54
C TYR A 343 1.30 -10.68 -17.20
N SER A 344 0.90 -11.35 -18.27
CA SER A 344 -0.39 -11.11 -18.95
C SER A 344 -1.54 -11.73 -18.15
N ASP A 345 -2.77 -11.32 -18.45
CA ASP A 345 -3.98 -11.91 -17.86
C ASP A 345 -4.06 -13.43 -18.06
N GLU A 346 -3.66 -13.93 -19.22
CA GLU A 346 -3.66 -15.38 -19.50
C GLU A 346 -2.62 -16.13 -18.64
N GLN A 347 -1.46 -15.53 -18.42
CA GLN A 347 -0.45 -16.08 -17.49
C GLN A 347 -0.95 -16.05 -16.05
N ILE A 348 -1.62 -14.98 -15.61
CA ILE A 348 -2.23 -14.85 -14.27
C ILE A 348 -3.26 -15.96 -14.06
N LYS A 349 -4.19 -16.17 -15.02
CA LYS A 349 -5.21 -17.24 -14.95
C LYS A 349 -4.57 -18.62 -14.86
N ALA A 350 -3.56 -18.89 -15.69
CA ALA A 350 -2.85 -20.18 -15.68
C ALA A 350 -2.15 -20.42 -14.34
N THR A 351 -1.51 -19.41 -13.77
CA THR A 351 -0.85 -19.47 -12.47
C THR A 351 -1.85 -19.75 -11.34
N MET A 352 -2.99 -19.06 -11.33
CA MET A 352 -4.04 -19.28 -10.34
C MET A 352 -4.55 -20.72 -10.37
N ARG A 353 -4.83 -21.28 -11.56
CA ARG A 353 -5.28 -22.66 -11.73
C ARG A 353 -4.23 -23.66 -11.28
N GLU A 354 -3.00 -23.47 -11.68
CA GLU A 354 -1.88 -24.35 -11.32
C GLU A 354 -1.66 -24.37 -9.81
N CYS A 355 -1.56 -23.19 -9.18
CA CYS A 355 -1.37 -23.09 -7.74
C CYS A 355 -2.49 -23.77 -6.96
N TYR A 356 -3.75 -23.54 -7.33
CA TYR A 356 -4.90 -24.17 -6.70
C TYR A 356 -4.89 -25.69 -6.84
N LYS A 357 -4.58 -26.18 -8.05
CA LYS A 357 -4.48 -27.62 -8.31
C LYS A 357 -3.38 -28.29 -7.49
N ASP A 358 -2.22 -27.64 -7.39
CA ASP A 358 -1.02 -28.23 -6.80
C ASP A 358 -0.99 -28.14 -5.27
N SER A 359 -1.53 -27.06 -4.69
CA SER A 359 -1.43 -26.76 -3.25
C SER A 359 -2.77 -26.55 -2.55
N GLY A 360 -3.85 -26.36 -3.30
CA GLY A 360 -5.15 -25.95 -2.76
C GLY A 360 -5.22 -24.48 -2.33
N TYR A 361 -4.13 -23.72 -2.51
CA TYR A 361 -4.09 -22.30 -2.14
C TYR A 361 -4.81 -21.45 -3.20
N ILE A 362 -5.71 -20.60 -2.75
CA ILE A 362 -6.45 -19.68 -3.63
C ILE A 362 -5.72 -18.35 -3.68
N LEU A 363 -5.09 -18.08 -4.81
CA LEU A 363 -4.48 -16.78 -5.09
C LEU A 363 -5.52 -15.77 -5.56
N ASP A 364 -5.33 -14.50 -5.17
CA ASP A 364 -5.93 -13.42 -5.92
C ASP A 364 -5.09 -13.10 -7.18
N PRO A 365 -5.61 -12.36 -8.17
CA PRO A 365 -4.84 -12.07 -9.39
C PRO A 365 -3.49 -11.35 -9.15
N HIS A 366 -3.40 -10.52 -8.12
CA HIS A 366 -2.16 -9.80 -7.79
C HIS A 366 -1.12 -10.76 -7.19
N GLY A 367 -1.53 -11.58 -6.24
CA GLY A 367 -0.69 -12.61 -5.63
C GLY A 367 -0.21 -13.65 -6.64
N ALA A 368 -1.00 -13.92 -7.69
CA ALA A 368 -0.58 -14.80 -8.78
C ALA A 368 0.67 -14.28 -9.49
N CYS A 369 0.80 -12.97 -9.68
CA CYS A 369 2.03 -12.38 -10.23
C CYS A 369 3.22 -12.65 -9.30
N GLY A 370 3.03 -12.49 -7.99
CA GLY A 370 4.08 -12.73 -7.00
C GLY A 370 4.50 -14.20 -6.91
N TYR A 371 3.54 -15.10 -6.87
CA TYR A 371 3.80 -16.55 -6.86
C TYR A 371 4.56 -17.02 -8.09
N GLN A 372 4.12 -16.62 -9.28
CA GLN A 372 4.77 -16.97 -10.54
C GLN A 372 6.19 -16.39 -10.62
N ALA A 373 6.38 -15.15 -10.18
CA ALA A 373 7.69 -14.52 -10.19
C ALA A 373 8.69 -15.26 -9.29
N LEU A 374 8.26 -15.81 -8.15
CA LEU A 374 9.11 -16.67 -7.33
C LEU A 374 9.41 -18.01 -8.01
N LYS A 375 8.40 -18.65 -8.63
CA LYS A 375 8.63 -19.88 -9.41
C LYS A 375 9.68 -19.69 -10.50
N ASP A 376 9.60 -18.55 -11.20
CA ASP A 376 10.51 -18.26 -12.32
C ASP A 376 11.88 -17.80 -11.85
N GLY A 377 11.98 -17.16 -10.68
CA GLY A 377 13.15 -16.39 -10.29
C GLY A 377 13.96 -16.92 -9.11
N LEU A 378 13.45 -17.86 -8.30
CA LEU A 378 14.21 -18.42 -7.17
C LEU A 378 15.40 -19.25 -7.64
N GLN A 379 16.51 -19.07 -6.94
CA GLN A 379 17.75 -19.78 -7.17
C GLN A 379 18.01 -20.83 -6.09
N ALA A 380 18.96 -21.73 -6.32
CA ALA A 380 19.37 -22.72 -5.34
C ALA A 380 19.81 -22.04 -4.02
N GLY A 381 19.32 -22.55 -2.89
CA GLY A 381 19.61 -21.99 -1.56
C GLY A 381 18.76 -20.77 -1.17
N GLU A 382 17.79 -20.37 -2.01
CA GLU A 382 16.84 -19.31 -1.72
C GLU A 382 15.48 -19.85 -1.27
N VAL A 383 14.85 -19.11 -0.39
CA VAL A 383 13.42 -19.25 -0.02
C VAL A 383 12.72 -17.95 -0.37
N GLY A 384 11.54 -18.05 -0.95
CA GLY A 384 10.77 -16.89 -1.39
C GLY A 384 9.52 -16.65 -0.56
N VAL A 385 9.25 -15.38 -0.28
CA VAL A 385 7.98 -14.92 0.27
C VAL A 385 7.39 -13.89 -0.69
N PHE A 386 6.18 -14.14 -1.18
CA PHE A 386 5.42 -13.15 -1.92
C PHE A 386 4.30 -12.56 -1.08
N CYS A 387 3.89 -11.33 -1.38
CA CYS A 387 2.76 -10.71 -0.72
C CYS A 387 1.45 -11.12 -1.38
N GLU A 388 0.52 -11.68 -0.61
CA GLU A 388 -0.89 -11.80 -0.99
C GLU A 388 -1.61 -10.55 -0.50
N THR A 389 -1.84 -9.61 -1.43
CA THR A 389 -2.18 -8.22 -1.12
C THR A 389 -3.65 -7.97 -0.82
N ALA A 390 -4.53 -8.88 -1.22
CA ALA A 390 -5.96 -8.81 -0.97
C ALA A 390 -6.57 -10.22 -0.87
N HIS A 391 -7.66 -10.34 -0.11
CA HIS A 391 -8.39 -11.60 -0.03
C HIS A 391 -9.05 -11.92 -1.37
N PRO A 392 -8.97 -13.17 -1.87
CA PRO A 392 -9.55 -13.56 -3.17
C PRO A 392 -11.04 -13.25 -3.32
N ALA A 393 -11.81 -13.28 -2.23
CA ALA A 393 -13.23 -12.96 -2.23
C ALA A 393 -13.55 -11.52 -2.67
N LYS A 394 -12.60 -10.60 -2.61
CA LYS A 394 -12.77 -9.24 -3.16
C LYS A 394 -12.88 -9.23 -4.68
N PHE A 395 -12.41 -10.29 -5.31
CA PHE A 395 -12.44 -10.53 -6.76
C PHE A 395 -13.24 -11.78 -7.10
N LYS A 396 -14.26 -12.09 -6.27
CA LYS A 396 -14.98 -13.35 -6.30
C LYS A 396 -15.42 -13.79 -7.70
N GLU A 397 -16.08 -12.92 -8.47
CA GLU A 397 -16.55 -13.27 -9.81
C GLU A 397 -15.42 -13.76 -10.72
N LYS A 398 -14.29 -13.06 -10.70
CA LYS A 398 -13.12 -13.44 -11.51
C LYS A 398 -12.46 -14.72 -11.01
N VAL A 399 -12.30 -14.85 -9.70
CA VAL A 399 -11.67 -16.03 -9.09
C VAL A 399 -12.52 -17.28 -9.28
N ASP A 400 -13.83 -17.17 -9.07
CA ASP A 400 -14.77 -18.28 -9.28
C ASP A 400 -14.76 -18.74 -10.75
N ASP A 401 -14.78 -17.81 -11.70
CA ASP A 401 -14.73 -18.12 -13.14
C ASP A 401 -13.40 -18.81 -13.53
N ILE A 402 -12.29 -18.28 -13.02
CA ILE A 402 -10.95 -18.82 -13.35
C ILE A 402 -10.76 -20.23 -12.77
N LEU A 403 -11.19 -20.46 -11.53
CA LEU A 403 -10.93 -21.71 -10.80
C LEU A 403 -12.09 -22.73 -10.89
N GLY A 404 -13.28 -22.31 -11.33
CA GLY A 404 -14.47 -23.16 -11.34
C GLY A 404 -14.95 -23.54 -9.94
N ILE A 405 -14.82 -22.65 -8.96
CA ILE A 405 -15.19 -22.84 -7.55
C ILE A 405 -16.13 -21.72 -7.07
N ASP A 406 -16.65 -21.87 -5.88
CA ASP A 406 -17.42 -20.83 -5.17
C ASP A 406 -16.64 -20.35 -3.95
N VAL A 407 -15.88 -19.29 -4.11
CA VAL A 407 -15.09 -18.69 -3.04
C VAL A 407 -16.01 -18.13 -1.95
N LYS A 408 -15.82 -18.57 -0.72
CA LYS A 408 -16.59 -18.08 0.42
C LYS A 408 -16.27 -16.61 0.69
N ILE A 409 -17.32 -15.81 0.84
CA ILE A 409 -17.20 -14.42 1.26
C ILE A 409 -17.06 -14.40 2.79
N PRO A 410 -15.94 -13.88 3.35
CA PRO A 410 -15.82 -13.72 4.79
C PRO A 410 -16.92 -12.81 5.36
N GLU A 411 -17.40 -13.11 6.57
CA GLU A 411 -18.49 -12.35 7.20
C GLU A 411 -18.17 -10.85 7.28
N ARG A 412 -16.94 -10.49 7.54
CA ARG A 412 -16.48 -9.11 7.56
C ARG A 412 -16.74 -8.37 6.24
N LEU A 413 -16.58 -9.07 5.12
CA LEU A 413 -16.86 -8.52 3.79
C LEU A 413 -18.37 -8.54 3.47
N ALA A 414 -19.05 -9.63 3.84
CA ALA A 414 -20.49 -9.75 3.68
C ALA A 414 -21.28 -8.66 4.43
N ALA A 415 -20.76 -8.20 5.58
CA ALA A 415 -21.35 -7.11 6.34
C ALA A 415 -21.44 -5.81 5.54
N PHE A 416 -20.41 -5.46 4.77
CA PHE A 416 -20.45 -4.30 3.88
C PHE A 416 -21.50 -4.45 2.77
N MET A 417 -21.65 -5.64 2.23
CA MET A 417 -22.60 -5.93 1.13
C MET A 417 -24.07 -5.77 1.56
N ARG A 418 -24.35 -5.85 2.85
CA ARG A 418 -25.69 -5.60 3.42
C ARG A 418 -26.03 -4.13 3.60
N GLY A 419 -25.04 -3.25 3.47
CA GLY A 419 -25.22 -1.80 3.60
C GLY A 419 -25.90 -1.19 2.37
N GLN A 420 -26.41 0.03 2.55
CA GLN A 420 -27.04 0.80 1.46
C GLN A 420 -26.00 1.72 0.82
N LYS A 421 -25.86 1.62 -0.49
CA LYS A 421 -24.98 2.51 -1.28
C LYS A 421 -25.42 3.96 -1.15
N GLN A 422 -24.47 4.82 -0.79
CA GLN A 422 -24.58 6.27 -0.78
C GLN A 422 -23.40 6.84 -1.55
N SER A 423 -23.67 7.58 -2.62
CA SER A 423 -22.63 8.21 -3.44
C SER A 423 -23.15 9.49 -4.07
N VAL A 424 -22.24 10.42 -4.30
CA VAL A 424 -22.52 11.68 -4.99
C VAL A 424 -22.07 11.52 -6.44
N PRO A 425 -22.99 11.62 -7.42
CA PRO A 425 -22.62 11.64 -8.83
C PRO A 425 -21.76 12.87 -9.15
N MET A 426 -20.72 12.70 -9.95
CA MET A 426 -19.79 13.76 -10.30
C MET A 426 -19.35 13.62 -11.75
N SER A 427 -19.28 14.75 -12.48
CA SER A 427 -18.62 14.78 -13.76
C SER A 427 -17.11 14.70 -13.60
N LYS A 428 -16.38 14.44 -14.68
CA LYS A 428 -14.91 14.51 -14.70
C LYS A 428 -14.36 15.94 -14.81
N ASP A 429 -15.23 16.94 -14.90
CA ASP A 429 -14.86 18.35 -14.96
C ASP A 429 -14.47 18.87 -13.58
N PHE A 430 -13.28 19.46 -13.48
CA PHE A 430 -12.80 20.00 -12.22
C PHE A 430 -13.67 21.14 -11.67
N ALA A 431 -14.28 21.95 -12.55
CA ALA A 431 -15.16 23.04 -12.14
C ALA A 431 -16.34 22.54 -11.30
N ASP A 432 -16.94 21.41 -11.68
CA ASP A 432 -18.07 20.81 -10.95
C ASP A 432 -17.60 20.27 -9.59
N PHE A 433 -16.46 19.61 -9.55
CA PHE A 433 -15.89 19.07 -8.32
C PHE A 433 -15.47 20.19 -7.36
N LYS A 434 -14.83 21.25 -7.87
CA LYS A 434 -14.48 22.43 -7.07
C LYS A 434 -15.73 23.08 -6.50
N ASP A 435 -16.76 23.32 -7.31
CA ASP A 435 -18.03 23.91 -6.86
C ASP A 435 -18.66 23.08 -5.75
N TYR A 436 -18.67 21.76 -5.91
CA TYR A 436 -19.14 20.85 -4.86
C TYR A 436 -18.38 21.02 -3.55
N LEU A 437 -17.04 21.00 -3.58
CA LEU A 437 -16.20 21.14 -2.37
C LEU A 437 -16.32 22.53 -1.72
N MET A 438 -16.50 23.59 -2.50
CA MET A 438 -16.68 24.96 -1.98
C MET A 438 -18.00 25.16 -1.21
N HIS A 439 -18.96 24.26 -1.37
CA HIS A 439 -20.28 24.30 -0.70
C HIS A 439 -20.42 23.29 0.47
N GLN A 440 -19.32 22.64 0.89
CA GLN A 440 -19.31 21.70 2.03
C GLN A 440 -19.00 22.34 3.39
#